data_b892f94f971275a2811ed756060c2ab9
#
_entry.id   b892f94f971275a2811ed756060c2ab9
#
_cell.length_a   1.000
_cell.length_b   1.000
_cell.length_c   1.000
_cell.angle_alpha   90.00
_cell.angle_beta   90.00
_cell.angle_gamma   90.00
#
_symmetry.space_group_name_H-M   'P 1'
#
loop_
_entity.id
_entity.type
_entity.pdbx_description
1 polymer ?
#
loop_
_entity_poly.entity_id
_entity_poly.type
_entity_poly.pdbx_seq_one_letter_code
_entity_poly.pdbx_strand_id
1 'polypeptide(L)'
;MAHGIDFSVGFSRSAHPGPTRSRQTMDLLVIGDFGGSAERTLTPRRVTVENFDALLEMIAPTWRTGVADDEIVTLSSFEDFHPDRIATQLPEIGTLLDLRRRLQNAATYREAADELLAGADTEPEPAAASADPTPTPAAQPETSLFQNLIGEKATVSAKQPETHGARQQVNRIIRDLVAPHIERGVDDNQTQLLAIVDDSIAIVLRRTLHDPVLQRLEAAWRGLHWLVTSLDIDDTLQIHMIDAAYADIASDLAAPGGLPGDSVLYRRIIEDRLNTPGERPISMIVTDYCFGRNVDELDTLGHLAALAGAAGCPLVAAGAPQLFGCDSLPAQPRASDWNGVADEIAEPWRRLRRGEHSEYVGLAAPRLLLRLPYGAKGEPTELFEFEELTSRPNHEDFLWGNPAYGCAILSGLAFLEQDAAIAAGTYLRLDAMPLAIYDDGSGQAIMPAAETYLSEDSAGHIARSGLMSFLSQRNADSVALLRFQSIADPPAALRGI
;
A
#
# COMPACT_ATOMS: atom_id res chain seq x y z
N MET A 1 -73.63 27.43 21.54
CA MET A 1 -72.63 27.15 20.53
C MET A 1 -71.28 27.10 21.23
N ALA A 2 -70.79 25.91 21.52
CA ALA A 2 -69.51 25.76 22.14
C ALA A 2 -68.44 25.89 21.04
N HIS A 3 -67.67 26.95 21.06
CA HIS A 3 -66.45 27.01 20.23
C HIS A 3 -65.44 26.08 20.83
N GLY A 4 -65.33 24.88 20.23
CA GLY A 4 -64.21 24.01 20.54
C GLY A 4 -62.94 24.66 20.04
N ILE A 5 -62.11 25.09 20.92
CA ILE A 5 -60.78 25.53 20.61
C ILE A 5 -59.99 24.27 20.36
N ASP A 6 -59.61 24.11 19.13
CA ASP A 6 -58.77 22.99 18.76
C ASP A 6 -57.34 23.26 19.17
N PHE A 7 -57.08 22.85 20.36
CA PHE A 7 -55.77 23.03 20.91
C PHE A 7 -54.77 22.05 20.34
N SER A 8 -55.26 21.11 19.62
CA SER A 8 -54.37 20.15 19.03
C SER A 8 -53.35 20.73 18.09
N VAL A 9 -53.79 21.87 17.74
CA VAL A 9 -52.89 22.60 16.98
C VAL A 9 -51.57 22.63 17.54
N GLY A 10 -51.73 22.71 18.70
CA GLY A 10 -50.60 22.84 19.33
C GLY A 10 -49.45 22.06 19.01
N PHE A 11 -49.73 21.54 18.72
CA PHE A 11 -49.06 20.84 18.81
C PHE A 11 -48.13 20.41 18.06
N SER A 12 -48.13 20.64 18.05
CA SER A 12 -47.58 20.45 18.10
C SER A 12 -46.36 20.23 17.88
N ARG A 13 -46.36 19.69 17.76
CA ARG A 13 -45.39 18.94 17.37
C ARG A 13 -44.60 19.45 16.32
N SER A 14 -45.17 20.01 15.60
CA SER A 14 -44.59 20.72 14.53
C SER A 14 -43.82 21.91 14.97
N ALA A 15 -44.09 22.31 16.15
CA ALA A 15 -43.44 23.49 16.63
C ALA A 15 -42.01 23.32 17.13
N HIS A 16 -41.53 22.16 17.17
CA HIS A 16 -40.10 22.00 17.19
C HIS A 16 -39.65 22.08 15.72
N PRO A 17 -39.03 23.17 15.29
CA PRO A 17 -38.18 23.05 14.13
C PRO A 17 -37.26 21.88 14.45
N GLY A 18 -37.42 20.84 13.74
CA GLY A 18 -36.35 19.84 13.72
C GLY A 18 -35.06 20.62 13.54
N PRO A 19 -33.96 20.17 14.09
CA PRO A 19 -32.71 20.88 13.94
C PRO A 19 -32.67 21.33 12.48
N THR A 20 -32.57 22.64 12.28
CA THR A 20 -32.28 23.21 10.97
C THR A 20 -31.22 22.31 10.45
N ARG A 21 -31.46 21.57 9.37
CA ARG A 21 -30.46 20.73 8.75
C ARG A 21 -29.29 21.66 8.51
N SER A 22 -28.39 21.75 9.47
CA SER A 22 -27.09 22.30 9.25
C SER A 22 -26.59 21.51 8.05
N ARG A 23 -26.08 22.17 7.04
CA ARG A 23 -25.45 21.54 5.89
C ARG A 23 -24.64 20.40 6.47
N GLN A 24 -25.04 19.16 6.17
CA GLN A 24 -24.32 18.01 6.69
C GLN A 24 -22.89 18.18 6.23
N THR A 25 -21.94 18.00 7.11
CA THR A 25 -20.51 18.08 6.78
C THR A 25 -19.90 16.73 7.01
N MET A 26 -18.91 16.37 6.21
CA MET A 26 -18.18 15.12 6.29
C MET A 26 -16.69 15.40 6.40
N ASP A 27 -16.09 14.99 7.49
CA ASP A 27 -14.64 15.06 7.71
C ASP A 27 -14.07 13.65 7.75
N LEU A 28 -13.28 13.31 6.76
CA LEU A 28 -12.57 12.02 6.68
C LEU A 28 -11.18 12.18 7.33
N LEU A 29 -10.80 11.23 8.15
CA LEU A 29 -9.46 11.17 8.74
C LEU A 29 -8.74 9.90 8.29
N VAL A 30 -7.66 10.06 7.54
CA VAL A 30 -6.79 8.96 7.13
C VAL A 30 -5.62 8.86 8.11
N ILE A 31 -5.38 7.66 8.64
CA ILE A 31 -4.24 7.34 9.52
C ILE A 31 -3.41 6.26 8.84
N GLY A 32 -2.13 6.53 8.58
CA GLY A 32 -1.26 5.57 7.89
C GLY A 32 0.22 5.90 8.05
N ASP A 33 1.06 4.97 7.62
CA ASP A 33 2.50 5.15 7.57
C ASP A 33 2.91 5.76 6.23
N PHE A 34 3.02 7.08 6.22
CA PHE A 34 3.43 7.84 5.05
C PHE A 34 4.94 8.07 4.97
N GLY A 35 5.71 7.39 5.80
CA GLY A 35 7.16 7.35 5.72
C GLY A 35 7.88 8.55 6.32
N GLY A 36 7.20 9.37 7.12
CA GLY A 36 7.81 10.51 7.80
C GLY A 36 8.86 10.11 8.84
N SER A 37 9.69 11.08 9.21
CA SER A 37 10.79 10.88 10.16
C SER A 37 10.31 10.58 11.59
N ALA A 38 11.23 10.15 12.46
CA ALA A 38 10.97 9.61 13.80
C ALA A 38 10.18 10.51 14.78
N GLU A 39 10.02 11.80 14.52
CA GLU A 39 9.25 12.71 15.38
C GLU A 39 7.81 12.92 14.85
N ARG A 40 7.03 11.86 14.87
CA ARG A 40 5.62 11.91 14.44
C ARG A 40 4.75 12.48 15.55
N THR A 41 4.11 13.60 15.29
CA THR A 41 3.31 14.35 16.30
C THR A 41 1.86 13.91 16.38
N LEU A 42 1.43 12.92 15.59
CA LEU A 42 0.04 12.48 15.44
C LEU A 42 -0.95 13.65 15.21
N THR A 43 -0.50 14.68 14.50
CA THR A 43 -1.29 15.89 14.27
C THR A 43 -2.05 15.77 12.95
N PRO A 44 -3.38 15.92 12.95
CA PRO A 44 -4.16 15.92 11.72
C PRO A 44 -3.76 17.09 10.80
N ARG A 45 -3.56 16.82 9.52
CA ARG A 45 -3.28 17.81 8.49
C ARG A 45 -4.31 17.71 7.39
N ARG A 46 -4.87 18.85 6.98
CA ARG A 46 -5.83 18.89 5.88
C ARG A 46 -5.11 18.56 4.57
N VAL A 47 -5.75 17.71 3.76
CA VAL A 47 -5.25 17.27 2.44
C VAL A 47 -6.21 17.73 1.36
N THR A 48 -5.67 18.33 0.32
CA THR A 48 -6.39 18.72 -0.91
C THR A 48 -5.51 18.40 -2.11
N VAL A 49 -6.06 18.46 -3.32
CA VAL A 49 -5.27 18.27 -4.55
C VAL A 49 -4.16 19.32 -4.64
N GLU A 50 -4.46 20.58 -4.26
CA GLU A 50 -3.52 21.69 -4.40
C GLU A 50 -2.35 21.64 -3.42
N ASN A 51 -2.53 21.05 -2.23
CA ASN A 51 -1.47 20.98 -1.22
C ASN A 51 -0.79 19.62 -1.10
N PHE A 52 -1.16 18.66 -1.96
CA PHE A 52 -0.71 17.27 -1.85
C PHE A 52 0.82 17.14 -1.89
N ASP A 53 1.46 17.72 -2.91
CA ASP A 53 2.93 17.69 -3.04
C ASP A 53 3.63 18.47 -1.92
N ALA A 54 3.07 19.59 -1.48
CA ALA A 54 3.61 20.34 -0.35
C ALA A 54 3.54 19.53 0.97
N LEU A 55 2.52 18.72 1.15
CA LEU A 55 2.43 17.79 2.29
C LEU A 55 3.45 16.67 2.18
N LEU A 56 3.64 16.11 0.98
CA LEU A 56 4.62 15.08 0.72
C LEU A 56 6.04 15.60 0.98
N GLU A 57 6.38 16.78 0.45
CA GLU A 57 7.66 17.46 0.71
C GLU A 57 7.87 17.73 2.21
N MET A 58 6.83 18.17 2.93
CA MET A 58 6.91 18.44 4.37
C MET A 58 7.11 17.17 5.19
N ILE A 59 6.45 16.06 4.84
CA ILE A 59 6.61 14.76 5.50
C ILE A 59 7.98 14.18 5.15
N ALA A 60 8.47 14.45 3.94
CA ALA A 60 9.74 13.99 3.41
C ALA A 60 9.92 12.47 3.61
N PRO A 61 9.04 11.65 3.03
CA PRO A 61 9.12 10.21 3.21
C PRO A 61 10.47 9.67 2.76
N THR A 62 11.02 8.77 3.56
CA THR A 62 12.33 8.18 3.30
C THR A 62 12.21 6.68 3.10
N TRP A 63 12.94 6.20 2.12
CA TRP A 63 13.08 4.78 1.84
C TRP A 63 14.56 4.39 1.81
N ARG A 64 14.90 3.27 2.43
CA ARG A 64 16.25 2.71 2.40
C ARG A 64 16.33 1.69 1.28
N THR A 65 17.24 1.93 0.35
CA THR A 65 17.48 0.98 -0.72
C THR A 65 18.13 -0.26 -0.11
N GLY A 66 17.53 -1.42 -0.25
CA GLY A 66 18.13 -2.70 0.19
C GLY A 66 19.35 -3.15 -0.65
N VAL A 67 19.89 -2.25 -1.47
CA VAL A 67 21.01 -2.41 -2.39
C VAL A 67 22.15 -1.58 -1.85
N ALA A 68 23.34 -2.08 -1.73
CA ALA A 68 24.60 -1.46 -1.26
C ALA A 68 24.50 -0.19 -0.37
N ASP A 69 25.03 -0.29 0.83
CA ASP A 69 25.35 0.80 1.77
C ASP A 69 24.18 1.61 2.36
N ASP A 70 22.98 1.02 2.56
CA ASP A 70 21.86 1.68 3.27
C ASP A 70 21.58 3.11 2.76
N GLU A 71 21.64 3.32 1.46
CA GLU A 71 21.35 4.61 0.88
C GLU A 71 19.91 5.03 1.14
N ILE A 72 19.73 6.24 1.65
CA ILE A 72 18.41 6.79 1.97
C ILE A 72 17.99 7.67 0.81
N VAL A 73 16.89 7.29 0.15
CA VAL A 73 16.20 8.11 -0.83
C VAL A 73 15.08 8.87 -0.12
N THR A 74 14.99 10.17 -0.36
CA THR A 74 13.92 11.03 0.16
C THR A 74 13.03 11.45 -1.00
N LEU A 75 11.73 11.25 -0.84
CA LEU A 75 10.74 11.64 -1.84
C LEU A 75 10.20 13.04 -1.49
N SER A 76 10.06 13.89 -2.50
CA SER A 76 9.64 15.29 -2.36
C SER A 76 8.40 15.64 -3.17
N SER A 77 8.02 14.79 -4.13
CA SER A 77 6.83 14.94 -4.95
C SER A 77 6.21 13.59 -5.26
N PHE A 78 4.95 13.60 -5.67
CA PHE A 78 4.26 12.37 -6.07
C PHE A 78 4.89 11.71 -7.30
N GLU A 79 5.45 12.52 -8.19
CA GLU A 79 6.18 12.07 -9.37
C GLU A 79 7.47 11.30 -9.03
N ASP A 80 8.02 11.46 -7.81
CA ASP A 80 9.23 10.75 -7.39
C ASP A 80 9.06 9.24 -7.29
N PHE A 81 7.81 8.74 -7.28
CA PHE A 81 7.50 7.31 -7.39
C PHE A 81 7.64 6.79 -8.84
N HIS A 82 7.74 7.67 -9.84
CA HIS A 82 7.90 7.25 -11.23
C HIS A 82 9.29 6.65 -11.49
N PRO A 83 9.43 5.56 -12.27
CA PRO A 83 10.71 4.91 -12.55
C PRO A 83 11.80 5.84 -13.04
N ASP A 84 11.47 6.82 -13.90
CA ASP A 84 12.44 7.79 -14.41
C ASP A 84 13.01 8.67 -13.29
N ARG A 85 12.22 9.02 -12.29
CA ARG A 85 12.68 9.78 -11.12
C ARG A 85 13.49 8.90 -10.19
N ILE A 86 13.02 7.70 -9.89
CA ILE A 86 13.78 6.71 -9.12
C ILE A 86 15.14 6.45 -9.77
N ALA A 87 15.17 6.26 -11.09
CA ALA A 87 16.41 6.01 -11.83
C ALA A 87 17.44 7.14 -11.66
N THR A 88 17.01 8.38 -11.57
CA THR A 88 17.91 9.53 -11.38
C THR A 88 18.40 9.69 -9.94
N GLN A 89 17.69 9.14 -8.97
CA GLN A 89 18.04 9.21 -7.54
C GLN A 89 18.95 8.07 -7.10
N LEU A 90 19.03 6.97 -7.87
CA LEU A 90 19.86 5.82 -7.56
C LEU A 90 21.24 5.94 -8.24
N PRO A 91 22.34 6.07 -7.51
CA PRO A 91 23.69 6.20 -8.11
C PRO A 91 24.10 5.04 -8.99
N GLU A 92 23.62 3.83 -8.65
CA GLU A 92 23.84 2.62 -9.46
C GLU A 92 23.26 2.79 -10.86
N ILE A 93 22.02 3.23 -10.95
CA ILE A 93 21.35 3.48 -12.23
C ILE A 93 21.95 4.69 -12.93
N GLY A 94 22.32 5.74 -12.18
CA GLY A 94 23.01 6.90 -12.73
C GLY A 94 24.30 6.53 -13.47
N THR A 95 25.07 5.59 -12.94
CA THR A 95 26.28 5.06 -13.58
C THR A 95 25.95 4.33 -14.87
N LEU A 96 24.91 3.49 -14.87
CA LEU A 96 24.46 2.76 -16.05
C LEU A 96 23.87 3.67 -17.12
N LEU A 97 23.12 4.70 -16.74
CA LEU A 97 22.61 5.71 -17.66
C LEU A 97 23.73 6.54 -18.31
N ASP A 98 24.80 6.87 -17.56
CA ASP A 98 25.97 7.50 -18.14
C ASP A 98 26.67 6.60 -19.14
N LEU A 99 26.87 5.34 -18.80
CA LEU A 99 27.45 4.33 -19.69
C LEU A 99 26.59 4.17 -20.96
N ARG A 100 25.28 4.09 -20.83
CA ARG A 100 24.32 4.04 -21.95
C ARG A 100 24.49 5.23 -22.89
N ARG A 101 24.53 6.45 -22.33
CA ARG A 101 24.73 7.70 -23.11
C ARG A 101 26.06 7.68 -23.84
N ARG A 102 27.14 7.21 -23.23
CA ARG A 102 28.47 7.09 -23.82
C ARG A 102 28.51 6.04 -24.92
N LEU A 103 27.79 4.92 -24.77
CA LEU A 103 27.63 3.91 -25.81
C LEU A 103 26.83 4.40 -27.03
N GLN A 104 25.89 5.33 -26.84
CA GLN A 104 25.13 5.95 -27.93
C GLN A 104 25.94 6.98 -28.73
N ASN A 105 26.97 7.57 -28.13
CA ASN A 105 27.77 8.62 -28.75
C ASN A 105 28.98 8.01 -29.49
N ALA A 106 29.03 8.19 -30.81
CA ALA A 106 30.10 7.67 -31.65
C ALA A 106 31.53 8.06 -31.21
N ALA A 107 31.68 9.22 -30.55
CA ALA A 107 32.99 9.69 -30.08
C ALA A 107 33.49 8.94 -28.83
N THR A 108 32.57 8.48 -27.97
CA THR A 108 32.89 7.82 -26.69
C THR A 108 32.58 6.34 -26.68
N TYR A 109 31.98 5.82 -27.76
CA TYR A 109 31.52 4.43 -27.87
C TYR A 109 32.60 3.40 -27.56
N ARG A 110 33.80 3.55 -28.18
CA ARG A 110 34.89 2.57 -27.99
C ARG A 110 35.34 2.49 -26.54
N GLU A 111 35.54 3.64 -25.90
CA GLU A 111 35.95 3.70 -24.51
C GLU A 111 34.89 3.07 -23.57
N ALA A 112 33.61 3.38 -23.80
CA ALA A 112 32.50 2.82 -23.05
C ALA A 112 32.33 1.32 -23.26
N ALA A 113 32.54 0.83 -24.49
CA ALA A 113 32.50 -0.59 -24.79
C ALA A 113 33.66 -1.36 -24.13
N ASP A 114 34.86 -0.80 -24.16
CA ASP A 114 36.05 -1.39 -23.50
C ASP A 114 35.85 -1.42 -21.97
N GLU A 115 35.27 -0.38 -21.37
CA GLU A 115 34.95 -0.31 -19.93
C GLU A 115 33.95 -1.42 -19.55
N LEU A 116 32.88 -1.61 -20.33
CA LEU A 116 31.85 -2.61 -20.11
C LEU A 116 32.45 -4.03 -20.20
N LEU A 117 33.27 -4.30 -21.23
CA LEU A 117 33.92 -5.60 -21.45
C LEU A 117 34.99 -5.88 -20.37
N ALA A 118 35.78 -4.88 -19.97
CA ALA A 118 36.80 -5.05 -18.91
C ALA A 118 36.13 -5.33 -17.54
N GLY A 119 34.95 -4.75 -17.27
CA GLY A 119 34.16 -5.05 -16.08
C GLY A 119 33.68 -6.51 -16.04
N ALA A 120 33.46 -7.14 -17.22
CA ALA A 120 33.07 -8.54 -17.36
C ALA A 120 34.21 -9.52 -17.13
N ASP A 121 35.46 -9.14 -17.50
CA ASP A 121 36.65 -10.01 -17.43
C ASP A 121 37.35 -10.02 -16.07
N THR A 122 36.91 -9.21 -15.09
CA THR A 122 37.56 -9.17 -13.78
C THR A 122 37.12 -10.35 -12.92
N GLU A 123 38.01 -11.38 -12.89
CA GLU A 123 37.85 -12.57 -12.02
C GLU A 123 37.81 -12.13 -10.54
N PRO A 124 36.94 -12.71 -9.69
CA PRO A 124 36.97 -12.41 -8.26
C PRO A 124 38.30 -12.87 -7.67
N GLU A 125 39.05 -11.95 -7.07
CA GLU A 125 40.27 -12.28 -6.34
C GLU A 125 39.97 -13.35 -5.28
N PRO A 126 40.63 -14.53 -5.31
CA PRO A 126 40.32 -15.58 -4.35
C PRO A 126 40.70 -15.14 -2.95
N ALA A 127 39.74 -15.07 -2.05
CA ALA A 127 40.01 -14.87 -0.63
C ALA A 127 41.02 -15.92 -0.17
N ALA A 128 42.14 -15.48 0.38
CA ALA A 128 43.26 -16.28 0.84
C ALA A 128 42.77 -17.43 1.73
N ALA A 129 42.99 -18.64 1.22
CA ALA A 129 42.72 -19.89 1.92
C ALA A 129 43.74 -20.06 3.05
N SER A 130 43.26 -20.13 4.29
CA SER A 130 43.99 -20.77 5.38
C SER A 130 43.59 -22.24 5.41
N ALA A 131 44.59 -23.11 5.16
CA ALA A 131 44.45 -24.57 5.15
C ALA A 131 44.39 -25.13 6.57
N ASP A 132 43.61 -26.14 6.85
CA ASP A 132 43.66 -27.58 6.89
C ASP A 132 42.75 -28.17 7.97
N PRO A 133 42.49 -29.47 8.09
CA PRO A 133 42.18 -30.48 7.12
C PRO A 133 40.86 -31.27 7.35
N THR A 134 40.52 -32.04 6.33
CA THR A 134 39.46 -33.07 6.12
C THR A 134 39.22 -34.07 7.29
N PRO A 135 38.05 -34.81 7.39
CA PRO A 135 37.55 -35.70 6.34
C PRO A 135 36.00 -35.83 6.15
N THR A 136 35.57 -36.01 4.93
CA THR A 136 34.67 -36.95 4.18
C THR A 136 33.38 -37.55 4.86
N PRO A 137 32.37 -38.06 4.10
CA PRO A 137 31.21 -37.35 3.57
C PRO A 137 29.88 -38.01 4.02
N ALA A 138 28.78 -37.26 4.00
CA ALA A 138 27.45 -37.84 3.86
C ALA A 138 26.43 -36.85 3.25
N ALA A 139 25.84 -37.34 2.17
CA ALA A 139 24.52 -37.06 1.59
C ALA A 139 23.89 -35.65 1.68
N GLN A 140 23.64 -35.11 0.52
CA GLN A 140 22.81 -33.92 0.21
C GLN A 140 21.35 -34.10 0.62
N PRO A 141 20.67 -32.95 0.87
CA PRO A 141 19.61 -32.59 -0.04
C PRO A 141 19.77 -31.16 -0.58
N GLU A 142 19.28 -30.99 -1.79
CA GLU A 142 19.27 -29.77 -2.58
C GLU A 142 18.58 -28.63 -1.82
N THR A 143 19.30 -27.57 -1.48
CA THR A 143 18.74 -26.34 -0.95
C THR A 143 18.96 -25.23 -1.98
N SER A 144 17.88 -24.58 -2.30
CA SER A 144 17.66 -23.64 -3.38
C SER A 144 18.70 -22.50 -3.44
N LEU A 145 18.97 -22.06 -4.67
CA LEU A 145 19.76 -20.88 -5.04
C LEU A 145 19.39 -19.59 -4.29
N PHE A 146 18.23 -19.58 -3.63
CA PHE A 146 17.71 -18.43 -2.89
C PHE A 146 18.42 -18.18 -1.54
N GLN A 147 18.95 -19.23 -0.90
CA GLN A 147 19.65 -19.08 0.38
C GLN A 147 21.08 -18.56 0.27
N ASN A 148 21.69 -18.65 -0.91
CA ASN A 148 23.03 -18.10 -1.13
C ASN A 148 23.05 -16.60 -1.43
N LEU A 149 21.88 -15.97 -1.62
CA LEU A 149 21.77 -14.53 -1.88
C LEU A 149 21.55 -13.69 -0.59
N ILE A 150 21.26 -14.35 0.55
CA ILE A 150 21.03 -13.69 1.83
C ILE A 150 22.07 -14.21 2.82
N GLY A 151 23.33 -13.84 2.60
CA GLY A 151 24.45 -14.26 3.42
C GLY A 151 25.02 -13.19 4.30
N GLU A 152 25.02 -13.53 5.55
CA GLU A 152 25.98 -13.17 6.61
C GLU A 152 26.05 -11.75 7.15
N LYS A 153 25.76 -11.70 8.44
CA LYS A 153 26.02 -10.62 9.38
C LYS A 153 27.46 -10.13 9.32
N ALA A 154 27.68 -8.90 8.95
CA ALA A 154 28.94 -8.20 9.11
C ALA A 154 28.94 -7.35 10.38
N THR A 155 29.92 -7.58 11.21
CA THR A 155 30.27 -6.78 12.38
C THR A 155 30.77 -5.40 11.97
N VAL A 156 30.28 -4.39 12.65
CA VAL A 156 30.55 -2.98 12.46
C VAL A 156 32.05 -2.67 12.65
N SER A 157 32.67 -2.08 11.62
CA SER A 157 33.87 -1.27 11.74
C SER A 157 33.72 -0.03 10.88
N ALA A 158 33.75 1.11 11.52
CA ALA A 158 33.62 2.42 10.90
C ALA A 158 34.82 2.74 9.99
N LYS A 159 34.54 2.94 8.69
CA LYS A 159 35.41 3.67 7.77
C LYS A 159 34.61 4.31 6.63
N GLN A 160 35.03 5.48 6.24
CA GLN A 160 34.53 6.46 5.27
C GLN A 160 33.79 5.90 4.04
N PRO A 161 32.80 6.65 3.49
CA PRO A 161 32.02 6.20 2.34
C PRO A 161 32.85 6.29 1.06
N GLU A 162 33.29 5.16 0.54
CA GLU A 162 33.84 5.06 -0.80
C GLU A 162 32.76 4.48 -1.72
N THR A 163 32.53 5.12 -2.84
CA THR A 163 31.66 4.76 -3.97
C THR A 163 31.96 3.40 -4.61
N HIS A 164 32.70 2.52 -3.93
CA HIS A 164 33.15 1.24 -4.47
C HIS A 164 32.12 0.12 -4.42
N GLY A 165 31.16 0.14 -3.50
CA GLY A 165 30.17 -0.92 -3.34
C GLY A 165 29.17 -0.96 -4.48
N ALA A 166 28.63 0.19 -4.88
CA ALA A 166 27.69 0.33 -5.97
C ALA A 166 28.30 -0.11 -7.31
N ARG A 167 29.54 0.33 -7.60
CA ARG A 167 30.27 -0.11 -8.81
C ARG A 167 30.52 -1.62 -8.83
N GLN A 168 30.84 -2.25 -7.71
CA GLN A 168 31.06 -3.69 -7.64
C GLN A 168 29.78 -4.49 -7.91
N GLN A 169 28.63 -4.01 -7.48
CA GLN A 169 27.36 -4.66 -7.68
C GLN A 169 26.86 -4.51 -9.13
N VAL A 170 26.98 -3.32 -9.71
CA VAL A 170 26.75 -3.06 -11.14
C VAL A 170 27.66 -3.97 -12.00
N ASN A 171 28.97 -4.03 -11.68
CA ASN A 171 29.91 -4.90 -12.40
C ASN A 171 29.58 -6.40 -12.26
N ARG A 172 28.94 -6.82 -11.16
CA ARG A 172 28.46 -8.21 -11.01
C ARG A 172 27.27 -8.49 -11.92
N ILE A 173 26.27 -7.61 -11.93
CA ILE A 173 25.08 -7.72 -12.81
C ILE A 173 25.49 -7.69 -14.27
N ILE A 174 26.38 -6.76 -14.64
CA ILE A 174 26.93 -6.66 -15.98
C ILE A 174 27.67 -7.96 -16.36
N ARG A 175 28.48 -8.48 -15.47
CA ARG A 175 29.26 -9.72 -15.72
C ARG A 175 28.34 -10.90 -15.99
N ASP A 176 27.31 -11.08 -15.18
CA ASP A 176 26.38 -12.21 -15.31
C ASP A 176 25.57 -12.13 -16.61
N LEU A 177 25.30 -10.92 -17.10
CA LEU A 177 24.58 -10.67 -18.35
C LEU A 177 25.49 -10.70 -19.59
N VAL A 178 26.73 -10.21 -19.49
CA VAL A 178 27.66 -10.09 -20.63
C VAL A 178 28.39 -11.42 -20.92
N ALA A 179 28.67 -12.22 -19.87
CA ALA A 179 29.44 -13.47 -20.02
C ALA A 179 28.90 -14.43 -21.09
N PRO A 180 27.59 -14.60 -21.32
CA PRO A 180 27.06 -15.47 -22.36
C PRO A 180 27.19 -14.94 -23.81
N HIS A 181 27.46 -13.63 -23.99
CA HIS A 181 27.32 -12.94 -25.27
C HIS A 181 28.65 -12.45 -25.89
N ILE A 182 29.80 -12.83 -25.31
CA ILE A 182 31.11 -12.39 -25.82
C ILE A 182 31.49 -13.20 -27.07
N GLU A 183 31.03 -12.75 -28.23
CA GLU A 183 31.66 -13.06 -29.53
C GLU A 183 32.35 -11.81 -30.09
N ARG A 184 33.64 -11.95 -30.41
CA ARG A 184 34.52 -10.84 -30.79
C ARG A 184 34.24 -10.33 -32.20
N GLY A 185 33.58 -9.20 -32.29
CA GLY A 185 33.44 -8.41 -33.52
C GLY A 185 32.95 -6.99 -33.21
N VAL A 186 33.79 -6.00 -33.41
CA VAL A 186 33.65 -4.65 -32.81
C VAL A 186 32.56 -3.75 -33.45
N ASP A 187 32.03 -4.05 -34.64
CA ASP A 187 31.15 -3.13 -35.38
C ASP A 187 29.65 -3.49 -35.36
N ASP A 188 29.27 -4.74 -35.01
CA ASP A 188 27.85 -5.11 -34.89
C ASP A 188 27.34 -5.08 -33.44
N ASN A 189 28.18 -4.72 -32.48
CA ASN A 189 27.91 -4.88 -31.03
C ASN A 189 27.23 -3.71 -30.34
N GLN A 190 27.08 -2.52 -30.96
CA GLN A 190 26.51 -1.35 -30.25
C GLN A 190 25.09 -1.62 -29.76
N THR A 191 24.25 -2.19 -30.60
CA THR A 191 22.86 -2.52 -30.24
C THR A 191 22.82 -3.59 -29.13
N GLN A 192 23.72 -4.57 -29.17
CA GLN A 192 23.79 -5.62 -28.14
C GLN A 192 24.28 -5.06 -26.80
N LEU A 193 25.32 -4.20 -26.83
CA LEU A 193 25.84 -3.58 -25.60
C LEU A 193 24.80 -2.60 -24.98
N LEU A 194 24.06 -1.87 -25.79
CA LEU A 194 22.96 -1.05 -25.31
C LEU A 194 21.85 -1.89 -24.69
N ALA A 195 21.47 -3.00 -25.33
CA ALA A 195 20.47 -3.91 -24.77
C ALA A 195 20.90 -4.50 -23.41
N ILE A 196 22.19 -4.88 -23.26
CA ILE A 196 22.73 -5.37 -21.98
C ILE A 196 22.65 -4.30 -20.88
N VAL A 197 22.99 -3.05 -21.20
CA VAL A 197 22.88 -1.94 -20.23
C VAL A 197 21.42 -1.67 -19.89
N ASP A 198 20.52 -1.65 -20.88
CA ASP A 198 19.09 -1.45 -20.66
C ASP A 198 18.49 -2.58 -19.81
N ASP A 199 18.86 -3.84 -20.05
CA ASP A 199 18.46 -4.97 -19.22
C ASP A 199 19.00 -4.85 -17.79
N SER A 200 20.24 -4.36 -17.61
CA SER A 200 20.83 -4.14 -16.29
C SER A 200 20.06 -3.06 -15.51
N ILE A 201 19.73 -1.94 -16.16
CA ILE A 201 18.90 -0.88 -15.57
C ILE A 201 17.51 -1.44 -15.20
N ALA A 202 16.90 -2.20 -16.11
CA ALA A 202 15.59 -2.79 -15.91
C ALA A 202 15.54 -3.76 -14.71
N ILE A 203 16.60 -4.56 -14.52
CA ILE A 203 16.71 -5.47 -13.37
C ILE A 203 16.78 -4.69 -12.06
N VAL A 204 17.60 -3.65 -11.99
CA VAL A 204 17.73 -2.80 -10.78
C VAL A 204 16.41 -2.09 -10.50
N LEU A 205 15.77 -1.50 -11.52
CA LEU A 205 14.48 -0.82 -11.35
C LEU A 205 13.36 -1.75 -10.91
N ARG A 206 13.23 -2.95 -11.52
CA ARG A 206 12.23 -3.95 -11.08
C ARG A 206 12.43 -4.33 -9.63
N ARG A 207 13.68 -4.61 -9.24
CA ARG A 207 14.00 -4.92 -7.84
C ARG A 207 13.63 -3.78 -6.90
N THR A 208 13.85 -2.55 -7.31
CA THR A 208 13.51 -1.35 -6.55
C THR A 208 12.00 -1.16 -6.44
N LEU A 209 11.28 -1.20 -7.56
CA LEU A 209 9.83 -1.04 -7.61
C LEU A 209 9.07 -2.15 -6.87
N HIS A 210 9.64 -3.35 -6.81
CA HIS A 210 9.07 -4.49 -6.09
C HIS A 210 9.63 -4.63 -4.67
N ASP A 211 10.40 -3.65 -4.16
CA ASP A 211 10.80 -3.62 -2.75
C ASP A 211 9.56 -3.44 -1.87
N PRO A 212 9.29 -4.35 -0.90
CA PRO A 212 8.06 -4.30 -0.11
C PRO A 212 7.92 -3.03 0.74
N VAL A 213 9.03 -2.35 1.07
CA VAL A 213 9.00 -1.09 1.83
C VAL A 213 8.58 0.05 0.92
N LEU A 214 9.17 0.13 -0.28
CA LEU A 214 8.79 1.13 -1.28
C LEU A 214 7.36 0.92 -1.76
N GLN A 215 6.95 -0.31 -2.04
CA GLN A 215 5.56 -0.61 -2.44
C GLN A 215 4.54 -0.18 -1.39
N ARG A 216 4.79 -0.43 -0.09
CA ARG A 216 3.88 0.02 0.97
C ARG A 216 3.80 1.54 1.03
N LEU A 217 4.94 2.22 0.90
CA LEU A 217 5.00 3.68 0.89
C LEU A 217 4.27 4.26 -0.32
N GLU A 218 4.53 3.73 -1.51
CA GLU A 218 3.83 4.11 -2.74
C GLU A 218 2.32 3.86 -2.62
N ALA A 219 1.92 2.70 -2.09
CA ALA A 219 0.52 2.34 -1.92
C ALA A 219 -0.22 3.29 -0.95
N ALA A 220 0.40 3.68 0.16
CA ALA A 220 -0.17 4.64 1.10
C ALA A 220 -0.42 6.01 0.43
N TRP A 221 0.59 6.55 -0.25
CA TRP A 221 0.47 7.83 -0.94
C TRP A 221 -0.49 7.78 -2.13
N ARG A 222 -0.47 6.70 -2.93
CA ARG A 222 -1.43 6.52 -4.03
C ARG A 222 -2.85 6.31 -3.53
N GLY A 223 -3.04 5.60 -2.43
CA GLY A 223 -4.35 5.44 -1.81
C GLY A 223 -4.92 6.77 -1.33
N LEU A 224 -4.11 7.60 -0.67
CA LEU A 224 -4.50 8.95 -0.27
C LEU A 224 -4.77 9.86 -1.48
N HIS A 225 -3.92 9.81 -2.52
CA HIS A 225 -4.11 10.56 -3.75
C HIS A 225 -5.42 10.16 -4.45
N TRP A 226 -5.68 8.87 -4.56
CA TRP A 226 -6.93 8.35 -5.12
C TRP A 226 -8.15 8.85 -4.36
N LEU A 227 -8.13 8.85 -3.02
CA LEU A 227 -9.22 9.38 -2.19
C LEU A 227 -9.44 10.87 -2.47
N VAL A 228 -8.37 11.67 -2.50
CA VAL A 228 -8.42 13.12 -2.67
C VAL A 228 -8.89 13.52 -4.07
N THR A 229 -8.50 12.76 -5.10
CA THR A 229 -8.88 13.06 -6.49
C THR A 229 -10.25 12.50 -6.90
N SER A 230 -10.79 11.55 -6.13
CA SER A 230 -12.11 10.95 -6.38
C SER A 230 -13.27 11.73 -5.80
N LEU A 231 -13.02 12.68 -4.90
CA LEU A 231 -14.04 13.43 -4.18
C LEU A 231 -13.90 14.94 -4.41
N ASP A 232 -15.04 15.63 -4.55
CA ASP A 232 -15.08 17.09 -4.57
C ASP A 232 -14.88 17.61 -3.14
N ILE A 233 -13.65 18.06 -2.84
CA ILE A 233 -13.25 18.57 -1.53
C ILE A 233 -13.56 20.05 -1.44
N ASP A 234 -14.47 20.42 -0.52
CA ASP A 234 -14.87 21.80 -0.29
C ASP A 234 -15.01 22.10 1.24
N ASP A 235 -15.83 23.08 1.57
CA ASP A 235 -16.15 23.38 2.95
C ASP A 235 -17.12 22.36 3.58
N THR A 236 -17.77 21.49 2.82
CA THR A 236 -18.71 20.48 3.33
C THR A 236 -18.06 19.11 3.47
N LEU A 237 -17.11 18.77 2.59
CA LEU A 237 -16.31 17.54 2.67
C LEU A 237 -14.83 17.89 2.80
N GLN A 238 -14.20 17.41 3.86
CA GLN A 238 -12.77 17.63 4.10
C GLN A 238 -12.07 16.30 4.36
N ILE A 239 -10.81 16.23 3.93
CA ILE A 239 -9.93 15.10 4.18
C ILE A 239 -8.76 15.58 5.01
N HIS A 240 -8.45 14.82 6.06
CA HIS A 240 -7.30 15.02 6.94
C HIS A 240 -6.46 13.77 6.96
N MET A 241 -5.16 13.91 7.15
CA MET A 241 -4.25 12.78 7.33
C MET A 241 -3.46 12.91 8.64
N ILE A 242 -3.12 11.79 9.23
CA ILE A 242 -2.12 11.63 10.29
C ILE A 242 -1.06 10.66 9.78
N ASP A 243 0.19 11.11 9.73
CA ASP A 243 1.33 10.23 9.50
C ASP A 243 1.71 9.53 10.81
N ALA A 244 1.54 8.22 10.85
CA ALA A 244 1.87 7.37 11.99
C ALA A 244 2.30 5.99 11.52
N ALA A 245 3.34 5.41 12.12
CA ALA A 245 3.60 3.99 11.95
C ALA A 245 2.62 3.16 12.78
N TYR A 246 2.38 1.92 12.38
CA TYR A 246 1.54 1.01 13.15
C TYR A 246 1.97 0.90 14.63
N ALA A 247 3.30 0.85 14.87
CA ALA A 247 3.85 0.75 16.22
C ALA A 247 3.56 1.99 17.08
N ASP A 248 3.52 3.19 16.46
CA ASP A 248 3.20 4.44 17.16
C ASP A 248 1.75 4.41 17.66
N ILE A 249 0.82 3.98 16.79
CA ILE A 249 -0.60 3.84 17.12
C ILE A 249 -0.82 2.77 18.18
N ALA A 250 -0.20 1.60 18.02
CA ALA A 250 -0.32 0.52 19.00
C ALA A 250 0.20 0.93 20.38
N SER A 251 1.33 1.65 20.42
CA SER A 251 1.93 2.16 21.66
C SER A 251 1.08 3.27 22.31
N ASP A 252 0.57 4.21 21.53
CA ASP A 252 -0.25 5.32 22.03
C ASP A 252 -1.57 4.81 22.62
N LEU A 253 -2.20 3.84 21.97
CA LEU A 253 -3.48 3.28 22.41
C LEU A 253 -3.35 2.27 23.55
N ALA A 254 -2.18 1.64 23.72
CA ALA A 254 -1.89 0.72 24.82
C ALA A 254 -1.43 1.40 26.11
N ALA A 255 -1.47 2.74 26.19
CA ALA A 255 -1.00 3.51 27.33
C ALA A 255 -1.59 3.02 28.68
N PRO A 256 -0.79 3.00 29.78
CA PRO A 256 -1.22 2.45 31.07
C PRO A 256 -2.37 3.28 31.67
N GLY A 257 -3.51 2.68 31.77
CA GLY A 257 -4.72 3.32 32.31
C GLY A 257 -6.00 2.82 31.65
N GLY A 258 -5.88 2.27 30.45
CA GLY A 258 -7.01 1.68 29.72
C GLY A 258 -8.10 2.66 29.34
N LEU A 259 -7.90 3.95 29.60
CA LEU A 259 -8.84 5.00 29.24
C LEU A 259 -8.38 5.66 27.94
N PRO A 260 -9.29 5.82 26.98
CA PRO A 260 -8.97 6.54 25.72
C PRO A 260 -8.38 7.95 25.95
N GLY A 261 -8.67 8.57 27.09
CA GLY A 261 -8.26 9.95 27.40
C GLY A 261 -6.74 10.16 27.61
N ASP A 262 -5.95 9.12 27.81
CA ASP A 262 -4.50 9.24 27.98
C ASP A 262 -3.76 9.18 26.61
N SER A 263 -4.44 8.73 25.56
CA SER A 263 -3.92 8.64 24.20
C SER A 263 -3.81 10.02 23.54
N VAL A 264 -2.68 10.28 22.86
CA VAL A 264 -2.51 11.47 22.04
C VAL A 264 -3.50 11.48 20.89
N LEU A 265 -3.72 10.32 20.27
CA LEU A 265 -4.67 10.16 19.18
C LEU A 265 -6.09 10.49 19.61
N TYR A 266 -6.53 10.01 20.78
CA TYR A 266 -7.83 10.35 21.35
C TYR A 266 -7.99 11.87 21.52
N ARG A 267 -7.01 12.53 22.13
CA ARG A 267 -7.05 13.99 22.31
C ARG A 267 -7.14 14.70 20.96
N ARG A 268 -6.34 14.32 19.96
CA ARG A 268 -6.35 14.98 18.64
C ARG A 268 -7.64 14.79 17.86
N ILE A 269 -8.22 13.60 17.94
CA ILE A 269 -9.42 13.26 17.17
C ILE A 269 -10.69 13.77 17.85
N ILE A 270 -10.75 13.78 19.17
CA ILE A 270 -11.96 14.06 19.92
C ILE A 270 -11.86 15.38 20.68
N GLU A 271 -10.94 15.48 21.66
CA GLU A 271 -10.93 16.62 22.58
C GLU A 271 -10.56 17.93 21.89
N ASP A 272 -9.48 17.94 21.10
CA ASP A 272 -9.04 19.16 20.41
C ASP A 272 -10.11 19.65 19.44
N ARG A 273 -10.80 18.76 18.73
CA ARG A 273 -11.88 19.13 17.80
C ARG A 273 -13.14 19.64 18.51
N LEU A 274 -13.54 19.01 19.61
CA LEU A 274 -14.68 19.47 20.40
C LEU A 274 -14.42 20.80 21.09
N ASN A 275 -13.17 21.08 21.47
CA ASN A 275 -12.79 22.27 22.22
C ASN A 275 -12.33 23.44 21.34
N THR A 276 -12.11 23.23 20.04
CA THR A 276 -11.65 24.27 19.11
C THR A 276 -12.85 24.85 18.35
N PRO A 277 -13.17 26.15 18.53
CA PRO A 277 -14.25 26.78 17.80
C PRO A 277 -14.03 26.71 16.29
N GLY A 278 -15.03 26.19 15.56
CA GLY A 278 -15.00 26.05 14.12
C GLY A 278 -14.47 24.70 13.61
N GLU A 279 -13.88 23.89 14.48
CA GLU A 279 -13.57 22.50 14.16
C GLU A 279 -14.83 21.63 14.16
N ARG A 280 -14.78 20.56 13.38
CA ARG A 280 -15.89 19.62 13.20
C ARG A 280 -15.50 18.24 13.68
N PRO A 281 -16.45 17.43 14.17
CA PRO A 281 -16.18 16.06 14.53
C PRO A 281 -15.77 15.25 13.27
N ILE A 282 -14.92 14.25 13.47
CA ILE A 282 -14.60 13.28 12.42
C ILE A 282 -15.84 12.46 12.08
N SER A 283 -16.12 12.31 10.80
CA SER A 283 -17.25 11.54 10.29
C SER A 283 -16.87 10.10 9.97
N MET A 284 -15.60 9.84 9.63
CA MET A 284 -15.07 8.50 9.38
C MET A 284 -13.56 8.49 9.60
N ILE A 285 -13.07 7.43 10.24
CA ILE A 285 -11.64 7.13 10.37
C ILE A 285 -11.30 6.05 9.33
N VAL A 286 -10.28 6.31 8.51
CA VAL A 286 -9.74 5.40 7.50
C VAL A 286 -8.33 5.05 7.94
N THR A 287 -8.03 3.77 8.14
CA THR A 287 -6.66 3.38 8.51
C THR A 287 -6.00 2.60 7.38
N ASP A 288 -4.76 2.98 7.06
CA ASP A 288 -3.95 2.28 6.06
C ASP A 288 -3.20 1.09 6.67
N TYR A 289 -3.84 0.42 7.63
CA TYR A 289 -3.31 -0.80 8.24
C TYR A 289 -4.16 -2.01 7.86
N CYS A 290 -3.57 -3.20 7.99
CA CYS A 290 -4.24 -4.48 7.80
C CYS A 290 -4.23 -5.25 9.11
N PHE A 291 -5.38 -5.71 9.56
CA PHE A 291 -5.58 -6.36 10.85
C PHE A 291 -6.00 -7.82 10.72
N GLY A 292 -5.58 -8.64 11.66
CA GLY A 292 -6.07 -10.00 11.84
C GLY A 292 -5.10 -11.12 11.50
N ARG A 293 -3.81 -10.80 11.31
CA ARG A 293 -2.75 -11.80 11.13
C ARG A 293 -2.31 -12.44 12.44
N ASN A 294 -2.43 -11.70 13.54
CA ASN A 294 -2.04 -12.13 14.87
C ASN A 294 -2.91 -11.47 15.95
N VAL A 295 -2.70 -11.86 17.21
CA VAL A 295 -3.49 -11.40 18.37
C VAL A 295 -3.21 -9.92 18.67
N ASP A 296 -1.96 -9.47 18.56
CA ASP A 296 -1.58 -8.08 18.87
C ASP A 296 -2.27 -7.09 17.91
N GLU A 297 -2.45 -7.48 16.64
CA GLU A 297 -3.24 -6.69 15.69
C GLU A 297 -4.72 -6.62 16.08
N LEU A 298 -5.29 -7.69 16.61
CA LEU A 298 -6.69 -7.71 17.10
C LEU A 298 -6.86 -6.87 18.36
N ASP A 299 -5.90 -6.87 19.26
CA ASP A 299 -5.92 -6.03 20.47
C ASP A 299 -5.83 -4.54 20.10
N THR A 300 -4.93 -4.18 19.18
CA THR A 300 -4.84 -2.81 18.65
C THR A 300 -6.14 -2.39 17.95
N LEU A 301 -6.74 -3.28 17.16
CA LEU A 301 -8.03 -3.02 16.53
C LEU A 301 -9.14 -2.82 17.57
N GLY A 302 -9.09 -3.55 18.70
CA GLY A 302 -10.00 -3.36 19.82
C GLY A 302 -9.90 -1.96 20.44
N HIS A 303 -8.68 -1.45 20.60
CA HIS A 303 -8.46 -0.07 21.08
C HIS A 303 -8.95 0.98 20.06
N LEU A 304 -8.69 0.75 18.77
CA LEU A 304 -9.21 1.60 17.70
C LEU A 304 -10.75 1.56 17.63
N ALA A 305 -11.36 0.40 17.89
CA ALA A 305 -12.82 0.29 17.98
C ALA A 305 -13.39 1.16 19.13
N ALA A 306 -12.73 1.14 20.29
CA ALA A 306 -13.11 1.99 21.41
C ALA A 306 -12.97 3.49 21.08
N LEU A 307 -11.90 3.87 20.36
CA LEU A 307 -11.70 5.23 19.87
C LEU A 307 -12.82 5.64 18.90
N ALA A 308 -13.15 4.80 17.93
CA ALA A 308 -14.22 5.02 16.96
C ALA A 308 -15.60 5.16 17.65
N GLY A 309 -15.87 4.29 18.63
CA GLY A 309 -17.06 4.37 19.46
C GLY A 309 -17.15 5.66 20.26
N ALA A 310 -16.05 6.13 20.84
CA ALA A 310 -15.98 7.40 21.57
C ALA A 310 -16.14 8.62 20.64
N ALA A 311 -15.59 8.55 19.43
CA ALA A 311 -15.77 9.57 18.40
C ALA A 311 -17.18 9.55 17.78
N GLY A 312 -17.90 8.43 17.93
CA GLY A 312 -19.24 8.22 17.34
C GLY A 312 -19.23 8.07 15.82
N CYS A 313 -18.09 7.71 15.22
CA CYS A 313 -17.90 7.57 13.78
C CYS A 313 -17.36 6.19 13.41
N PRO A 314 -17.60 5.69 12.19
CA PRO A 314 -17.05 4.42 11.72
C PRO A 314 -15.54 4.51 11.53
N LEU A 315 -14.87 3.37 11.75
CA LEU A 315 -13.50 3.12 11.39
C LEU A 315 -13.47 2.05 10.30
N VAL A 316 -12.77 2.31 9.19
CA VAL A 316 -12.55 1.35 8.12
C VAL A 316 -11.06 1.02 7.97
N ALA A 317 -10.76 -0.26 7.74
CA ALA A 317 -9.41 -0.77 7.60
C ALA A 317 -9.38 -1.98 6.66
N ALA A 318 -8.17 -2.46 6.29
CA ALA A 318 -8.05 -3.77 5.65
C ALA A 318 -8.15 -4.91 6.67
N GLY A 319 -8.83 -5.98 6.27
CA GLY A 319 -8.87 -7.23 7.01
C GLY A 319 -8.00 -8.29 6.35
N ALA A 320 -7.17 -8.95 7.13
CA ALA A 320 -6.29 -10.01 6.66
C ALA A 320 -7.09 -11.28 6.29
N PRO A 321 -6.67 -12.03 5.26
CA PRO A 321 -7.37 -13.25 4.84
C PRO A 321 -7.49 -14.30 5.95
N GLN A 322 -6.59 -14.31 6.91
CA GLN A 322 -6.60 -15.20 8.07
C GLN A 322 -7.89 -15.09 8.89
N LEU A 323 -8.57 -13.93 8.89
CA LEU A 323 -9.82 -13.71 9.60
C LEU A 323 -11.00 -14.53 9.06
N PHE A 324 -10.89 -15.02 7.84
CA PHE A 324 -11.89 -15.94 7.25
C PHE A 324 -11.29 -17.29 6.86
N GLY A 325 -10.08 -17.60 7.34
CA GLY A 325 -9.44 -18.90 7.23
C GLY A 325 -8.75 -19.16 5.91
N CYS A 326 -8.36 -18.10 5.20
CA CYS A 326 -7.60 -18.16 3.96
C CYS A 326 -6.15 -17.71 4.23
N ASP A 327 -5.17 -18.42 3.68
CA ASP A 327 -3.76 -18.02 3.80
C ASP A 327 -3.38 -17.00 2.71
N SER A 328 -3.90 -17.19 1.50
CA SER A 328 -3.62 -16.33 0.35
C SER A 328 -4.79 -16.34 -0.64
N LEU A 329 -5.49 -15.24 -0.78
CA LEU A 329 -6.62 -15.11 -1.71
C LEU A 329 -6.22 -15.36 -3.18
N PRO A 330 -5.08 -14.87 -3.69
CA PRO A 330 -4.67 -15.15 -5.06
C PRO A 330 -4.43 -16.64 -5.32
N ALA A 331 -3.87 -17.35 -4.34
CA ALA A 331 -3.60 -18.78 -4.45
C ALA A 331 -4.85 -19.63 -4.19
N GLN A 332 -5.77 -19.15 -3.34
CA GLN A 332 -6.94 -19.87 -2.87
C GLN A 332 -8.23 -19.02 -3.07
N PRO A 333 -8.65 -18.74 -4.31
CA PRO A 333 -9.81 -17.87 -4.56
C PRO A 333 -11.16 -18.49 -4.18
N ARG A 334 -11.21 -19.79 -3.86
CA ARG A 334 -12.42 -20.53 -3.53
C ARG A 334 -12.52 -20.81 -2.04
N ALA A 335 -13.66 -20.49 -1.45
CA ALA A 335 -13.92 -20.76 -0.03
C ALA A 335 -13.79 -22.24 0.36
N SER A 336 -13.99 -23.17 -0.59
CA SER A 336 -13.78 -24.60 -0.37
C SER A 336 -12.33 -24.99 -0.04
N ASP A 337 -11.38 -24.14 -0.40
CA ASP A 337 -9.96 -24.41 -0.26
C ASP A 337 -9.39 -23.78 1.04
N TRP A 338 -10.23 -23.13 1.84
CA TRP A 338 -9.84 -22.45 3.08
C TRP A 338 -9.88 -23.39 4.27
N ASN A 339 -8.90 -23.25 5.16
CA ASN A 339 -8.70 -24.15 6.30
C ASN A 339 -9.50 -23.77 7.56
N GLY A 340 -10.20 -22.61 7.55
CA GLY A 340 -10.80 -22.01 8.73
C GLY A 340 -9.82 -21.14 9.51
N VAL A 341 -10.37 -20.33 10.40
CA VAL A 341 -9.58 -19.40 11.22
C VAL A 341 -8.70 -20.19 12.20
N ALA A 342 -7.41 -19.86 12.26
CA ALA A 342 -6.47 -20.51 13.18
C ALA A 342 -6.90 -20.34 14.64
N ASP A 343 -6.72 -21.37 15.47
CA ASP A 343 -7.19 -21.41 16.87
C ASP A 343 -6.69 -20.23 17.70
N GLU A 344 -5.45 -19.79 17.46
CA GLU A 344 -4.82 -18.65 18.13
C GLU A 344 -5.58 -17.34 17.92
N ILE A 345 -6.15 -17.15 16.72
CA ILE A 345 -6.86 -15.94 16.30
C ILE A 345 -8.36 -16.07 16.54
N ALA A 346 -8.91 -17.28 16.44
CA ALA A 346 -10.35 -17.54 16.42
C ALA A 346 -11.09 -17.00 17.66
N GLU A 347 -10.55 -17.21 18.86
CA GLU A 347 -11.21 -16.76 20.08
C GLU A 347 -11.03 -15.24 20.33
N PRO A 348 -9.82 -14.64 20.17
CA PRO A 348 -9.67 -13.18 20.19
C PRO A 348 -10.58 -12.48 19.15
N TRP A 349 -10.63 -13.00 17.92
CA TRP A 349 -11.49 -12.45 16.86
C TRP A 349 -12.98 -12.50 17.24
N ARG A 350 -13.46 -13.64 17.74
CA ARG A 350 -14.84 -13.80 18.18
C ARG A 350 -15.18 -12.86 19.34
N ARG A 351 -14.25 -12.65 20.27
CA ARG A 351 -14.43 -11.71 21.39
C ARG A 351 -14.54 -10.29 20.91
N LEU A 352 -13.66 -9.86 20.00
CA LEU A 352 -13.68 -8.52 19.41
C LEU A 352 -15.01 -8.26 18.69
N ARG A 353 -15.48 -9.21 17.88
CA ARG A 353 -16.75 -9.10 17.15
C ARG A 353 -17.98 -8.94 18.04
N ARG A 354 -17.93 -9.46 19.27
CA ARG A 354 -18.99 -9.33 20.28
C ARG A 354 -18.77 -8.18 21.24
N GLY A 355 -17.71 -7.42 21.05
CA GLY A 355 -17.37 -6.27 21.86
C GLY A 355 -18.34 -5.08 21.61
N GLU A 356 -18.46 -4.19 22.59
CA GLU A 356 -19.38 -3.06 22.60
C GLU A 356 -19.24 -2.13 21.38
N HIS A 357 -18.01 -1.98 20.87
CA HIS A 357 -17.70 -1.04 19.78
C HIS A 357 -17.53 -1.72 18.42
N SER A 358 -17.82 -3.03 18.32
CA SER A 358 -17.66 -3.80 17.07
C SER A 358 -18.53 -3.26 15.90
N GLU A 359 -19.65 -2.60 16.21
CA GLU A 359 -20.51 -1.99 15.21
C GLU A 359 -19.89 -0.76 14.53
N TYR A 360 -18.84 -0.17 15.12
CA TYR A 360 -18.13 0.97 14.55
C TYR A 360 -16.94 0.58 13.65
N VAL A 361 -16.61 -0.70 13.57
CA VAL A 361 -15.46 -1.16 12.80
C VAL A 361 -15.90 -1.89 11.55
N GLY A 362 -15.41 -1.46 10.39
CA GLY A 362 -15.55 -2.14 9.11
C GLY A 362 -14.18 -2.61 8.61
N LEU A 363 -14.03 -3.90 8.37
CA LEU A 363 -12.83 -4.44 7.73
C LEU A 363 -13.16 -4.84 6.30
N ALA A 364 -12.32 -4.45 5.34
CA ALA A 364 -12.51 -4.75 3.94
C ALA A 364 -11.39 -5.65 3.39
N ALA A 365 -11.75 -6.49 2.42
CA ALA A 365 -10.87 -7.36 1.66
C ALA A 365 -11.52 -7.65 0.28
N PRO A 366 -10.78 -8.05 -0.74
CA PRO A 366 -9.32 -8.05 -0.85
C PRO A 366 -8.72 -6.66 -1.10
N ARG A 367 -7.38 -6.62 -1.28
CA ARG A 367 -6.63 -5.40 -1.68
C ARG A 367 -7.09 -4.95 -3.08
N LEU A 368 -6.86 -3.67 -3.38
CA LEU A 368 -7.24 -3.05 -4.65
C LEU A 368 -6.00 -2.63 -5.44
N LEU A 369 -6.02 -2.82 -6.76
CA LEU A 369 -4.93 -2.38 -7.64
C LEU A 369 -4.94 -0.85 -7.73
N LEU A 370 -3.80 -0.20 -7.45
CA LEU A 370 -3.71 1.26 -7.39
C LEU A 370 -3.17 1.91 -8.66
N ARG A 371 -2.39 1.20 -9.43
CA ARG A 371 -1.87 1.69 -10.72
C ARG A 371 -1.65 0.57 -11.73
N LEU A 372 -1.53 0.95 -12.97
CA LEU A 372 -1.00 0.05 -13.99
C LEU A 372 0.50 -0.16 -13.77
N PRO A 373 1.04 -1.32 -14.13
CA PRO A 373 2.48 -1.51 -14.24
C PRO A 373 3.09 -0.54 -15.25
N TYR A 374 4.29 -0.07 -14.97
CA TYR A 374 5.03 0.79 -15.89
C TYR A 374 5.48 0.01 -17.12
N GLY A 375 5.40 0.66 -18.29
CA GLY A 375 5.77 0.07 -19.57
C GLY A 375 4.84 0.49 -20.70
N ALA A 376 5.03 -0.07 -21.88
CA ALA A 376 4.29 0.33 -23.10
C ALA A 376 2.76 0.14 -23.01
N LYS A 377 2.27 -0.74 -22.13
CA LYS A 377 0.84 -1.00 -21.94
C LYS A 377 0.24 -0.22 -20.77
N GLY A 378 1.05 0.43 -19.98
CA GLY A 378 0.66 1.22 -18.83
C GLY A 378 1.14 2.65 -18.96
N GLU A 379 2.00 3.05 -18.03
CA GLU A 379 2.66 4.35 -18.04
C GLU A 379 4.10 4.18 -18.57
N PRO A 380 4.44 4.69 -19.77
CA PRO A 380 5.74 4.49 -20.38
C PRO A 380 6.82 5.35 -19.70
N THR A 381 8.05 4.84 -19.68
CA THR A 381 9.23 5.59 -19.25
C THR A 381 9.83 6.38 -20.41
N GLU A 382 10.46 7.52 -20.09
CA GLU A 382 11.09 8.41 -21.09
C GLU A 382 12.58 8.15 -21.27
N LEU A 383 13.29 7.67 -20.21
CA LEU A 383 14.74 7.52 -20.24
C LEU A 383 15.20 6.35 -21.12
N PHE A 384 14.43 5.27 -21.16
CA PHE A 384 14.68 4.08 -21.98
C PHE A 384 13.41 3.20 -22.02
N GLU A 385 13.36 2.24 -22.94
CA GLU A 385 12.26 1.29 -22.98
C GLU A 385 12.31 0.35 -21.76
N PHE A 386 11.29 0.46 -20.91
CA PHE A 386 11.19 -0.32 -19.68
C PHE A 386 9.86 -1.03 -19.59
N GLU A 387 9.89 -2.26 -19.14
CA GLU A 387 8.71 -3.05 -18.77
C GLU A 387 8.89 -3.50 -17.34
N GLU A 388 8.00 -3.06 -16.45
CA GLU A 388 8.02 -3.42 -15.02
C GLU A 388 7.77 -4.91 -14.85
N LEU A 389 6.78 -5.46 -15.57
CA LEU A 389 6.46 -6.87 -15.48
C LEU A 389 7.24 -7.69 -16.50
N THR A 390 7.73 -8.82 -16.05
CA THR A 390 8.27 -9.87 -16.93
C THR A 390 7.17 -10.86 -17.33
N SER A 391 7.47 -11.82 -18.21
CA SER A 391 6.58 -12.96 -18.44
C SER A 391 6.36 -13.72 -17.12
N ARG A 392 5.11 -14.01 -16.79
CA ARG A 392 4.68 -14.67 -15.55
C ARG A 392 5.09 -13.88 -14.29
N PRO A 393 4.60 -12.65 -14.13
CA PRO A 393 4.89 -11.87 -12.94
C PRO A 393 4.33 -12.55 -11.69
N ASN A 394 4.97 -12.30 -10.55
CA ASN A 394 4.39 -12.68 -9.28
C ASN A 394 3.20 -11.77 -8.95
N HIS A 395 2.31 -12.25 -8.10
CA HIS A 395 1.17 -11.45 -7.67
C HIS A 395 1.60 -10.17 -6.95
N GLU A 396 2.68 -10.22 -6.19
CA GLU A 396 3.24 -9.08 -5.45
C GLU A 396 4.08 -8.12 -6.32
N ASP A 397 4.26 -8.40 -7.61
CA ASP A 397 4.87 -7.46 -8.56
C ASP A 397 3.89 -6.33 -8.96
N PHE A 398 2.61 -6.47 -8.62
CA PHE A 398 1.59 -5.45 -8.79
C PHE A 398 1.46 -4.58 -7.54
N LEU A 399 1.09 -3.32 -7.71
CA LEU A 399 0.92 -2.40 -6.58
C LEU A 399 -0.47 -2.51 -5.95
N TRP A 400 -0.55 -3.18 -4.83
CA TRP A 400 -1.77 -3.41 -4.08
C TRP A 400 -1.97 -2.39 -2.96
N GLY A 401 -3.15 -1.74 -2.94
CA GLY A 401 -3.53 -0.78 -1.91
C GLY A 401 -4.58 -1.29 -0.93
N ASN A 402 -4.72 -0.55 0.14
CA ASN A 402 -5.67 -0.84 1.20
C ASN A 402 -7.11 -0.59 0.73
N PRO A 403 -8.02 -1.58 0.83
CA PRO A 403 -9.41 -1.42 0.40
C PRO A 403 -10.22 -0.42 1.23
N ALA A 404 -9.72 0.03 2.38
CA ALA A 404 -10.34 1.07 3.20
C ALA A 404 -10.50 2.40 2.43
N TYR A 405 -9.55 2.74 1.55
CA TYR A 405 -9.69 3.90 0.67
C TYR A 405 -10.91 3.78 -0.24
N GLY A 406 -11.13 2.60 -0.81
CA GLY A 406 -12.34 2.33 -1.61
C GLY A 406 -13.63 2.49 -0.81
N CYS A 407 -13.66 2.04 0.44
CA CYS A 407 -14.81 2.27 1.34
C CYS A 407 -15.03 3.75 1.61
N ALA A 408 -13.96 4.52 1.84
CA ALA A 408 -14.05 5.95 2.09
C ALA A 408 -14.55 6.72 0.86
N ILE A 409 -14.06 6.36 -0.34
CA ILE A 409 -14.52 6.96 -1.61
C ILE A 409 -16.02 6.72 -1.80
N LEU A 410 -16.48 5.47 -1.63
CA LEU A 410 -17.90 5.14 -1.74
C LEU A 410 -18.76 5.93 -0.75
N SER A 411 -18.28 6.11 0.49
CA SER A 411 -18.96 6.89 1.50
C SER A 411 -19.01 8.38 1.16
N GLY A 412 -17.90 8.92 0.66
CA GLY A 412 -17.80 10.33 0.23
C GLY A 412 -18.68 10.62 -0.98
N LEU A 413 -18.70 9.75 -1.98
CA LEU A 413 -19.58 9.89 -3.15
C LEU A 413 -21.06 9.90 -2.74
N ALA A 414 -21.47 9.01 -1.85
CA ALA A 414 -22.82 8.99 -1.36
C ALA A 414 -23.20 10.24 -0.57
N PHE A 415 -22.25 10.80 0.19
CA PHE A 415 -22.44 12.07 0.90
C PHE A 415 -22.62 13.24 -0.09
N LEU A 416 -21.81 13.31 -1.14
CA LEU A 416 -21.86 14.39 -2.14
C LEU A 416 -23.18 14.40 -2.92
N GLU A 417 -23.74 13.25 -3.22
CA GLU A 417 -25.04 13.16 -3.90
C GLU A 417 -26.25 13.37 -2.98
N GLN A 418 -26.01 13.68 -1.72
CA GLN A 418 -27.04 13.93 -0.70
C GLN A 418 -28.07 12.80 -0.53
N ASP A 419 -27.69 11.61 -0.92
CA ASP A 419 -28.57 10.47 -0.82
C ASP A 419 -28.21 9.70 0.46
N ALA A 420 -29.17 9.49 1.32
CA ALA A 420 -29.06 8.60 2.48
C ALA A 420 -28.85 7.11 2.06
N ALA A 421 -28.24 6.89 0.94
CA ALA A 421 -28.38 5.72 0.09
C ALA A 421 -27.22 4.74 0.18
N ILE A 422 -26.19 4.94 1.00
CA ILE A 422 -25.26 3.85 1.35
C ILE A 422 -26.05 2.73 2.03
N ALA A 423 -26.95 3.08 2.94
CA ALA A 423 -27.85 2.13 3.58
C ALA A 423 -28.76 1.39 2.57
N ALA A 424 -29.02 2.01 1.41
CA ALA A 424 -29.82 1.42 0.33
C ALA A 424 -29.00 0.68 -0.73
N GLY A 425 -27.65 0.64 -0.62
CA GLY A 425 -26.79 -0.06 -1.56
C GLY A 425 -26.63 0.64 -2.90
N THR A 426 -26.81 1.95 -2.97
CA THR A 426 -26.79 2.72 -4.22
C THR A 426 -25.38 3.04 -4.70
N TYR A 427 -24.43 3.24 -3.77
CA TYR A 427 -23.01 3.52 -4.09
C TYR A 427 -22.16 2.37 -3.61
N LEU A 428 -22.12 1.29 -4.36
CA LEU A 428 -21.32 0.13 -4.03
C LEU A 428 -20.32 -0.22 -5.14
N ARG A 429 -20.16 0.67 -6.13
CA ARG A 429 -19.28 0.43 -7.27
C ARG A 429 -18.28 1.55 -7.44
N LEU A 430 -17.02 1.16 -7.62
CA LEU A 430 -15.92 2.00 -8.04
C LEU A 430 -15.60 1.67 -9.49
N ASP A 431 -15.66 2.68 -10.35
CA ASP A 431 -15.33 2.60 -11.77
C ASP A 431 -13.94 3.17 -12.04
N ALA A 432 -13.45 3.00 -13.27
CA ALA A 432 -12.15 3.46 -13.70
C ALA A 432 -10.96 2.91 -12.87
N MET A 433 -11.10 1.67 -12.41
CA MET A 433 -10.00 0.96 -11.74
C MET A 433 -8.92 0.56 -12.74
N PRO A 434 -7.64 0.50 -12.34
CA PRO A 434 -6.59 0.03 -13.21
C PRO A 434 -6.87 -1.37 -13.75
N LEU A 435 -6.75 -1.56 -15.07
CA LEU A 435 -6.95 -2.82 -15.76
C LEU A 435 -5.62 -3.29 -16.35
N ALA A 436 -4.85 -4.00 -15.55
CA ALA A 436 -3.52 -4.45 -15.96
C ALA A 436 -3.62 -5.70 -16.84
N ILE A 437 -2.96 -5.64 -18.01
CA ILE A 437 -2.84 -6.76 -18.95
C ILE A 437 -1.39 -7.26 -18.89
N TYR A 438 -1.22 -8.53 -18.61
CA TYR A 438 0.09 -9.16 -18.48
C TYR A 438 0.18 -10.49 -19.23
N ASP A 439 1.39 -11.04 -19.39
CA ASP A 439 1.60 -12.35 -19.96
C ASP A 439 1.72 -13.40 -18.84
N ASP A 440 0.79 -14.36 -18.80
CA ASP A 440 0.79 -15.46 -17.83
C ASP A 440 1.61 -16.68 -18.29
N GLY A 441 2.28 -16.55 -19.45
CA GLY A 441 3.07 -17.59 -20.09
C GLY A 441 2.25 -18.53 -20.98
N SER A 442 0.93 -18.42 -20.99
CA SER A 442 0.03 -19.07 -21.96
C SER A 442 -0.58 -18.06 -22.93
N GLY A 443 -0.48 -16.76 -22.63
CA GLY A 443 -1.00 -15.66 -23.40
C GLY A 443 -1.27 -14.43 -22.56
N GLN A 444 -2.11 -13.53 -23.09
CA GLN A 444 -2.51 -12.33 -22.37
C GLN A 444 -3.60 -12.65 -21.34
N ALA A 445 -3.38 -12.24 -20.11
CA ALA A 445 -4.31 -12.31 -19.00
C ALA A 445 -4.61 -10.91 -18.47
N ILE A 446 -5.74 -10.77 -17.78
CA ILE A 446 -6.15 -9.52 -17.11
C ILE A 446 -6.05 -9.75 -15.61
N MET A 447 -5.31 -8.87 -14.92
CA MET A 447 -5.27 -8.85 -13.47
C MET A 447 -6.56 -8.27 -12.91
N PRO A 448 -7.28 -8.98 -12.02
CA PRO A 448 -8.45 -8.42 -11.35
C PRO A 448 -8.09 -7.20 -10.51
N ALA A 449 -8.86 -6.13 -10.60
CA ALA A 449 -8.60 -4.91 -9.82
C ALA A 449 -8.76 -5.11 -8.29
N ALA A 450 -9.50 -6.13 -7.85
CA ALA A 450 -9.60 -6.56 -6.46
C ALA A 450 -8.90 -7.91 -6.28
N GLU A 451 -7.59 -7.92 -6.45
CA GLU A 451 -6.65 -9.01 -6.16
C GLU A 451 -6.95 -10.36 -6.84
N THR A 452 -8.20 -10.81 -6.84
CA THR A 452 -8.64 -12.06 -7.47
C THR A 452 -10.12 -12.02 -7.86
N TYR A 453 -10.53 -12.94 -8.73
CA TYR A 453 -11.97 -13.14 -9.04
C TYR A 453 -12.60 -14.04 -7.98
N LEU A 454 -13.31 -13.44 -7.03
CA LEU A 454 -14.07 -14.18 -6.03
C LEU A 454 -15.40 -14.69 -6.62
N SER A 455 -15.79 -15.91 -6.22
CA SER A 455 -17.14 -16.39 -6.43
C SER A 455 -18.11 -15.73 -5.43
N GLU A 456 -19.42 -15.78 -5.72
CA GLU A 456 -20.45 -15.32 -4.77
C GLU A 456 -20.38 -16.09 -3.45
N ASP A 457 -20.05 -17.37 -3.48
CA ASP A 457 -19.88 -18.19 -2.28
C ASP A 457 -18.68 -17.74 -1.44
N SER A 458 -17.54 -17.49 -2.09
CA SER A 458 -16.34 -16.97 -1.41
C SER A 458 -16.59 -15.57 -0.81
N ALA A 459 -17.20 -14.67 -1.57
CA ALA A 459 -17.57 -13.35 -1.07
C ALA A 459 -18.60 -13.42 0.06
N GLY A 460 -19.58 -14.32 -0.05
CA GLY A 460 -20.55 -14.58 1.00
C GLY A 460 -19.90 -15.15 2.27
N HIS A 461 -18.85 -15.98 2.13
CA HIS A 461 -18.07 -16.48 3.28
C HIS A 461 -17.32 -15.35 3.98
N ILE A 462 -16.61 -14.51 3.23
CA ILE A 462 -15.93 -13.31 3.75
C ILE A 462 -16.92 -12.43 4.51
N ALA A 463 -18.11 -12.18 3.93
CA ALA A 463 -19.13 -11.37 4.57
C ALA A 463 -19.69 -12.00 5.87
N ARG A 464 -19.89 -13.31 5.93
CA ARG A 464 -20.29 -14.02 7.16
C ARG A 464 -19.21 -13.97 8.23
N SER A 465 -17.95 -13.92 7.82
CA SER A 465 -16.81 -13.76 8.75
C SER A 465 -16.67 -12.34 9.31
N GLY A 466 -17.53 -11.41 8.91
CA GLY A 466 -17.58 -10.04 9.42
C GLY A 466 -16.82 -9.01 8.59
N LEU A 467 -16.36 -9.37 7.38
CA LEU A 467 -15.63 -8.46 6.53
C LEU A 467 -16.48 -7.98 5.35
N MET A 468 -16.17 -6.79 4.86
CA MET A 468 -16.70 -6.24 3.62
C MET A 468 -15.90 -6.78 2.44
N SER A 469 -16.58 -7.34 1.43
CA SER A 469 -15.92 -7.96 0.29
C SER A 469 -16.02 -7.09 -0.96
N PHE A 470 -14.87 -6.73 -1.54
CA PHE A 470 -14.79 -6.19 -2.88
C PHE A 470 -14.75 -7.30 -3.93
N LEU A 471 -15.43 -7.08 -5.03
CA LEU A 471 -15.59 -8.01 -6.14
C LEU A 471 -15.14 -7.35 -7.43
N SER A 472 -14.16 -7.92 -8.10
CA SER A 472 -13.82 -7.54 -9.48
C SER A 472 -14.87 -8.07 -10.45
N GLN A 473 -15.27 -7.24 -11.39
CA GLN A 473 -16.08 -7.66 -12.52
C GLN A 473 -15.19 -8.14 -13.66
N ARG A 474 -15.56 -9.25 -14.28
CA ARG A 474 -14.78 -9.78 -15.42
C ARG A 474 -14.85 -8.82 -16.60
N ASN A 475 -13.70 -8.56 -17.21
CA ASN A 475 -13.55 -7.69 -18.38
C ASN A 475 -14.11 -6.27 -18.16
N ALA A 476 -14.05 -5.77 -16.93
CA ALA A 476 -14.47 -4.42 -16.59
C ALA A 476 -13.43 -3.78 -15.65
N ASP A 477 -13.25 -2.49 -15.81
CA ASP A 477 -12.41 -1.62 -14.99
C ASP A 477 -13.14 -1.15 -13.71
N SER A 478 -13.84 -2.08 -13.07
CA SER A 478 -14.65 -1.74 -11.92
C SER A 478 -14.63 -2.83 -10.86
N VAL A 479 -14.79 -2.39 -9.63
CA VAL A 479 -15.00 -3.25 -8.47
C VAL A 479 -16.28 -2.85 -7.75
N ALA A 480 -16.96 -3.84 -7.17
CA ALA A 480 -18.16 -3.61 -6.40
C ALA A 480 -17.97 -4.09 -4.96
N LEU A 481 -18.37 -3.29 -4.00
CA LEU A 481 -18.48 -3.70 -2.61
C LEU A 481 -19.78 -4.49 -2.43
N LEU A 482 -19.71 -5.68 -1.86
CA LEU A 482 -20.90 -6.53 -1.68
C LEU A 482 -21.93 -5.83 -0.78
N ARG A 483 -21.47 -5.25 0.32
CA ARG A 483 -22.26 -4.43 1.26
C ARG A 483 -21.37 -3.73 2.27
N PHE A 484 -21.83 -2.61 2.79
CA PHE A 484 -21.27 -2.03 4.01
C PHE A 484 -21.79 -2.81 5.23
N GLN A 485 -20.85 -3.28 6.05
CA GLN A 485 -21.16 -3.95 7.32
C GLN A 485 -20.05 -3.76 8.33
N SER A 486 -20.42 -3.88 9.60
CA SER A 486 -19.46 -3.94 10.68
C SER A 486 -18.92 -5.36 10.90
N ILE A 487 -17.87 -5.46 11.71
CA ILE A 487 -17.34 -6.76 12.14
C ILE A 487 -18.23 -7.47 13.15
N ALA A 488 -19.31 -6.86 13.65
CA ALA A 488 -20.14 -7.37 14.72
C ALA A 488 -20.65 -8.80 14.49
N ASP A 489 -20.82 -9.54 15.57
CA ASP A 489 -21.45 -10.87 15.61
C ASP A 489 -22.54 -10.89 16.71
N PRO A 490 -23.83 -10.92 16.33
CA PRO A 490 -24.38 -11.10 14.98
C PRO A 490 -24.10 -9.94 14.01
N PRO A 491 -24.12 -10.19 12.67
CA PRO A 491 -23.84 -9.17 11.67
C PRO A 491 -24.73 -7.93 11.80
N ALA A 492 -24.14 -6.77 11.83
CA ALA A 492 -24.82 -5.47 11.92
C ALA A 492 -24.31 -4.51 10.84
N ALA A 493 -25.09 -3.50 10.51
CA ALA A 493 -24.63 -2.41 9.66
C ALA A 493 -23.47 -1.67 10.34
N LEU A 494 -22.59 -1.08 9.54
CA LEU A 494 -21.52 -0.22 10.05
C LEU A 494 -22.14 1.06 10.61
N ARG A 495 -21.94 1.30 11.89
CA ARG A 495 -22.59 2.38 12.63
C ARG A 495 -21.91 3.71 12.34
N GLY A 496 -22.70 4.73 12.05
CA GLY A 496 -22.18 6.09 11.78
C GLY A 496 -22.03 6.42 10.30
N ILE A 497 -22.39 5.47 9.41
CA ILE A 497 -22.52 5.74 7.96
C ILE A 497 -23.92 6.21 7.63
#